data_abfe2f0bdda870b34a0cce22281f4fbb
#
_entry.id   abfe2f0bdda870b34a0cce22281f4fbb
#
_cell.length_a   1.000
_cell.length_b   1.000
_cell.length_c   1.000
_cell.angle_alpha   90.00
_cell.angle_beta   90.00
_cell.angle_gamma   90.00
#
_symmetry.space_group_name_H-M   'P 1'
#
loop_
_entity.id
_entity.type
_entity.pdbx_description
1 polymer ?
#
loop_
_entity_poly.entity_id
_entity_poly.type
_entity_poly.pdbx_seq_one_letter_code
_entity_poly.pdbx_strand_id
1 'polypeptide(L)'
;VFPVAEHHDGFQMYESELSHWNAKEMGPKRDLLGELKSAAESCGLQFCTSSHRAEHWFFMGHGREFDSDVREPMKKGDFYWPAMPEPDPQDLFSKPFPSEEFLDDWLARTVELIVKYRPKLLYFDWWIQHEAFHPYLKKLAAFYYNCGKSWGEDVMICYKHDAMMFGSGIVEVERGGFAEAKPYAWQTDTAVARNSWCYTDSLDYKSSREILCTLVDVVSKNGNLLLNIGPKADGTIPEGDRQILSDMASWMKVNGEAVRGAKVWRKSMEGPTRAVDGQFADAAEIMYTPEDYRFTVNGGCIYAICMRCPKDGRFLIRSFAESANQNLPEFHGILRVVTLLGYAGQAAWHVDREGLHIAVPGFESDFPVVFRLEVD
;
A
#
# COMPACT_ATOMS: atom_id res chain seq x y z
N VAL A 1 1.48 -6.39 -8.56
CA VAL A 1 0.08 -6.78 -8.39
C VAL A 1 -0.02 -7.67 -7.16
N PHE A 2 -1.06 -7.45 -6.33
CA PHE A 2 -1.29 -8.16 -5.07
C PHE A 2 -2.68 -8.81 -5.07
N PRO A 3 -2.93 -9.92 -5.77
CA PRO A 3 -4.14 -10.68 -5.56
C PRO A 3 -4.19 -11.24 -4.13
N VAL A 4 -5.36 -11.24 -3.52
CA VAL A 4 -5.58 -11.96 -2.26
C VAL A 4 -5.60 -13.46 -2.57
N ALA A 5 -4.70 -14.22 -1.95
CA ALA A 5 -4.66 -15.67 -2.16
C ALA A 5 -5.71 -16.40 -1.32
N GLU A 6 -5.96 -15.88 -0.12
CA GLU A 6 -6.88 -16.45 0.85
C GLU A 6 -7.30 -15.38 1.85
N HIS A 7 -8.61 -15.25 2.11
CA HIS A 7 -9.14 -14.29 3.08
C HIS A 7 -9.58 -14.99 4.39
N HIS A 8 -10.34 -14.28 5.25
CA HIS A 8 -10.79 -14.76 6.56
C HIS A 8 -11.58 -16.08 6.49
N ASP A 9 -12.36 -16.26 5.42
CA ASP A 9 -13.17 -17.47 5.20
C ASP A 9 -12.33 -18.71 4.86
N GLY A 10 -11.04 -18.54 4.58
CA GLY A 10 -10.14 -19.63 4.24
C GLY A 10 -10.33 -20.19 2.83
N PHE A 11 -11.14 -19.52 1.97
CA PHE A 11 -11.26 -19.93 0.57
C PHE A 11 -10.00 -19.57 -0.18
N GLN A 12 -9.36 -20.59 -0.74
CA GLN A 12 -8.10 -20.44 -1.47
C GLN A 12 -8.39 -20.10 -2.93
N MET A 13 -7.94 -18.93 -3.39
CA MET A 13 -8.12 -18.47 -4.77
C MET A 13 -7.20 -19.21 -5.77
N TYR A 14 -6.64 -20.32 -5.36
CA TYR A 14 -5.66 -21.09 -6.09
C TYR A 14 -5.89 -22.61 -5.96
N GLU A 15 -5.21 -23.40 -6.79
CA GLU A 15 -5.19 -24.85 -6.70
C GLU A 15 -4.38 -25.29 -5.47
N SER A 16 -5.06 -25.78 -4.44
CA SER A 16 -4.45 -26.27 -3.21
C SER A 16 -4.55 -27.79 -3.09
N GLU A 17 -3.51 -28.40 -2.53
CA GLU A 17 -3.50 -29.81 -2.15
C GLU A 17 -3.91 -30.03 -0.69
N LEU A 18 -4.06 -28.94 0.06
CA LEU A 18 -4.29 -28.96 1.51
C LEU A 18 -5.77 -28.88 1.87
N SER A 19 -6.61 -28.29 1.01
CA SER A 19 -8.03 -28.12 1.25
C SER A 19 -8.81 -28.16 -0.05
N HIS A 20 -10.03 -28.75 0.00
CA HIS A 20 -10.99 -28.71 -1.11
C HIS A 20 -11.74 -27.38 -1.21
N TRP A 21 -11.61 -26.50 -0.19
CA TRP A 21 -12.20 -25.16 -0.16
C TRP A 21 -11.36 -24.19 -1.00
N ASN A 22 -11.34 -24.42 -2.32
CA ASN A 22 -10.48 -23.69 -3.24
C ASN A 22 -11.11 -23.46 -4.62
N ALA A 23 -10.63 -22.46 -5.35
CA ALA A 23 -11.16 -22.02 -6.63
C ALA A 23 -10.95 -23.02 -7.78
N LYS A 24 -10.05 -23.99 -7.63
CA LYS A 24 -9.82 -25.03 -8.62
C LYS A 24 -10.89 -26.13 -8.56
N GLU A 25 -11.35 -26.45 -7.35
CA GLU A 25 -12.37 -27.50 -7.14
C GLU A 25 -13.79 -26.94 -7.10
N MET A 26 -13.92 -25.67 -6.71
CA MET A 26 -15.23 -25.01 -6.50
C MET A 26 -15.34 -23.72 -7.33
N GLY A 27 -16.57 -23.24 -7.48
CA GLY A 27 -16.85 -21.99 -8.20
C GLY A 27 -16.33 -22.02 -9.64
N PRO A 28 -15.34 -21.19 -9.99
CA PRO A 28 -14.86 -21.04 -11.37
C PRO A 28 -14.08 -22.26 -11.88
N LYS A 29 -13.65 -23.17 -11.01
CA LYS A 29 -12.84 -24.36 -11.29
C LYS A 29 -11.53 -24.04 -12.02
N ARG A 30 -10.89 -22.98 -11.58
CA ARG A 30 -9.64 -22.43 -12.15
C ARG A 30 -8.66 -22.09 -11.05
N ASP A 31 -7.36 -22.15 -11.35
CA ASP A 31 -6.32 -21.58 -10.51
C ASP A 31 -6.22 -20.06 -10.78
N LEU A 32 -7.07 -19.28 -10.11
CA LEU A 32 -7.17 -17.84 -10.35
C LEU A 32 -5.88 -17.12 -10.00
N LEU A 33 -5.21 -17.51 -8.93
CA LEU A 33 -3.96 -16.89 -8.50
C LEU A 33 -2.84 -17.12 -9.52
N GLY A 34 -2.71 -18.35 -10.02
CA GLY A 34 -1.74 -18.70 -11.06
C GLY A 34 -1.99 -17.99 -12.38
N GLU A 35 -3.25 -17.84 -12.76
CA GLU A 35 -3.62 -17.09 -13.98
C GLU A 35 -3.33 -15.60 -13.83
N LEU A 36 -3.64 -14.98 -12.67
CA LEU A 36 -3.34 -13.58 -12.37
C LEU A 36 -1.83 -13.33 -12.31
N LYS A 37 -1.06 -14.26 -11.74
CA LYS A 37 0.41 -14.22 -11.79
C LYS A 37 0.91 -14.17 -13.22
N SER A 38 0.47 -15.11 -14.05
CA SER A 38 0.90 -15.20 -15.45
C SER A 38 0.52 -13.95 -16.25
N ALA A 39 -0.68 -13.43 -16.04
CA ALA A 39 -1.14 -12.19 -16.68
C ALA A 39 -0.31 -10.97 -16.22
N ALA A 40 -0.03 -10.84 -14.93
CA ALA A 40 0.79 -9.75 -14.40
C ALA A 40 2.22 -9.77 -14.99
N GLU A 41 2.86 -10.94 -14.97
CA GLU A 41 4.20 -11.11 -15.52
C GLU A 41 4.27 -10.84 -17.03
N SER A 42 3.24 -11.24 -17.78
CA SER A 42 3.15 -10.93 -19.22
C SER A 42 3.05 -9.42 -19.50
N CYS A 43 2.54 -8.64 -18.53
CA CYS A 43 2.48 -7.18 -18.59
C CYS A 43 3.73 -6.50 -17.99
N GLY A 44 4.76 -7.26 -17.63
CA GLY A 44 5.98 -6.72 -16.99
C GLY A 44 5.77 -6.26 -15.54
N LEU A 45 4.70 -6.72 -14.89
CA LEU A 45 4.39 -6.42 -13.50
C LEU A 45 4.93 -7.51 -12.58
N GLN A 46 5.36 -7.13 -11.39
CA GLN A 46 5.77 -8.09 -10.37
C GLN A 46 4.55 -8.70 -9.68
N PHE A 47 4.64 -10.00 -9.42
CA PHE A 47 3.63 -10.72 -8.68
C PHE A 47 3.97 -10.75 -7.19
N CYS A 48 3.01 -10.33 -6.40
CA CYS A 48 2.98 -10.40 -4.94
C CYS A 48 1.63 -11.00 -4.54
N THR A 49 1.44 -11.36 -3.27
CA THR A 49 0.15 -11.86 -2.82
C THR A 49 -0.03 -11.63 -1.32
N SER A 50 -1.28 -11.71 -0.85
CA SER A 50 -1.60 -11.63 0.56
C SER A 50 -2.32 -12.89 1.06
N SER A 51 -2.11 -13.17 2.34
CA SER A 51 -2.87 -14.19 3.07
C SER A 51 -3.46 -13.56 4.32
N HIS A 52 -4.78 -13.70 4.47
CA HIS A 52 -5.55 -13.23 5.61
C HIS A 52 -6.02 -14.42 6.48
N ARG A 53 -5.46 -15.61 6.25
CA ARG A 53 -5.85 -16.86 6.92
C ARG A 53 -5.76 -16.78 8.44
N ALA A 54 -4.81 -16.01 8.99
CA ALA A 54 -4.66 -15.85 10.44
C ALA A 54 -5.95 -15.34 11.09
N GLU A 55 -6.71 -14.50 10.39
CA GLU A 55 -7.95 -13.92 10.89
C GLU A 55 -9.11 -14.90 10.98
N HIS A 56 -9.05 -16.02 10.29
CA HIS A 56 -10.07 -17.07 10.37
C HIS A 56 -10.24 -17.59 11.80
N TRP A 57 -9.13 -17.79 12.52
CA TRP A 57 -9.16 -18.16 13.93
C TRP A 57 -9.96 -17.16 14.77
N PHE A 58 -9.79 -15.87 14.49
CA PHE A 58 -10.44 -14.80 15.24
C PHE A 58 -11.91 -14.62 14.86
N PHE A 59 -12.19 -14.48 13.55
CA PHE A 59 -13.52 -14.09 13.08
C PHE A 59 -14.50 -15.26 12.91
N MET A 60 -14.02 -16.47 12.65
CA MET A 60 -14.89 -17.61 12.32
C MET A 60 -15.17 -18.53 13.50
N GLY A 61 -14.67 -18.21 14.70
CA GLY A 61 -14.87 -19.00 15.92
C GLY A 61 -16.33 -19.15 16.32
N HIS A 62 -17.12 -18.09 16.13
CA HIS A 62 -18.54 -18.06 16.45
C HIS A 62 -19.47 -18.54 15.34
N GLY A 63 -18.95 -18.98 14.21
CA GLY A 63 -19.80 -19.32 13.07
C GLY A 63 -20.89 -20.36 13.36
N ARG A 64 -20.71 -21.16 14.41
CA ARG A 64 -21.68 -22.17 14.86
C ARG A 64 -22.66 -21.67 15.92
N GLU A 65 -22.43 -20.50 16.50
CA GLU A 65 -23.29 -19.88 17.50
C GLU A 65 -24.40 -19.07 16.86
N PHE A 66 -24.25 -18.69 15.60
CA PHE A 66 -25.32 -18.05 14.81
C PHE A 66 -26.24 -19.06 14.15
N ASP A 67 -27.38 -18.60 13.64
CA ASP A 67 -28.28 -19.41 12.84
C ASP A 67 -27.64 -19.66 11.46
N SER A 68 -26.86 -20.72 11.41
CA SER A 68 -26.07 -21.16 10.25
C SER A 68 -26.69 -22.42 9.65
N ASP A 69 -26.52 -22.62 8.35
CA ASP A 69 -26.83 -23.84 7.63
C ASP A 69 -25.83 -24.98 7.88
N VAL A 70 -24.64 -24.66 8.42
CA VAL A 70 -23.61 -25.65 8.82
C VAL A 70 -23.97 -26.21 10.22
N ARG A 71 -24.64 -27.34 10.26
CA ARG A 71 -25.13 -27.95 11.50
C ARG A 71 -24.36 -29.20 11.94
N GLU A 72 -23.66 -29.83 11.01
CA GLU A 72 -22.84 -31.01 11.27
C GLU A 72 -21.50 -30.64 11.96
N PRO A 73 -20.86 -31.63 12.65
CA PRO A 73 -19.51 -31.41 13.14
C PRO A 73 -18.56 -30.95 12.02
N MET A 74 -17.72 -29.95 12.31
CA MET A 74 -16.75 -29.44 11.35
C MET A 74 -15.77 -30.52 10.91
N LYS A 75 -15.49 -30.55 9.61
CA LYS A 75 -14.52 -31.43 8.98
C LYS A 75 -13.47 -30.58 8.27
N LYS A 76 -12.32 -31.18 7.98
CA LYS A 76 -11.29 -30.54 7.17
C LYS A 76 -11.86 -30.09 5.83
N GLY A 77 -11.69 -28.80 5.52
CA GLY A 77 -12.23 -28.17 4.33
C GLY A 77 -13.60 -27.50 4.49
N ASP A 78 -14.26 -27.64 5.65
CA ASP A 78 -15.47 -26.89 5.94
C ASP A 78 -15.14 -25.42 6.21
N PHE A 79 -16.14 -24.53 5.99
CA PHE A 79 -15.97 -23.09 6.13
C PHE A 79 -15.43 -22.66 7.51
N TYR A 80 -15.91 -23.27 8.59
CA TYR A 80 -15.51 -22.93 9.96
C TYR A 80 -14.37 -23.80 10.52
N TRP A 81 -13.79 -24.71 9.72
CA TRP A 81 -12.71 -25.57 10.19
C TRP A 81 -11.33 -24.94 9.88
N PRO A 82 -10.39 -24.99 10.79
CA PRO A 82 -10.37 -25.42 12.20
C PRO A 82 -10.61 -24.28 13.20
N ALA A 83 -11.66 -23.49 12.97
CA ALA A 83 -11.97 -22.31 13.80
C ALA A 83 -12.10 -22.65 15.28
N MET A 84 -11.65 -21.73 16.11
CA MET A 84 -11.76 -21.78 17.57
C MET A 84 -12.87 -20.84 18.03
N PRO A 85 -13.39 -20.98 19.27
CA PRO A 85 -14.27 -19.97 19.85
C PRO A 85 -13.59 -18.58 19.77
N GLU A 86 -14.38 -17.55 19.49
CA GLU A 86 -13.88 -16.19 19.33
C GLU A 86 -13.24 -15.68 20.62
N PRO A 87 -12.02 -15.13 20.56
CA PRO A 87 -11.39 -14.49 21.70
C PRO A 87 -12.06 -13.13 21.99
N ASP A 88 -11.75 -12.54 23.13
CA ASP A 88 -12.15 -11.17 23.44
C ASP A 88 -11.58 -10.21 22.37
N PRO A 89 -12.44 -9.49 21.63
CA PRO A 89 -11.98 -8.59 20.57
C PRO A 89 -11.16 -7.39 21.09
N GLN A 90 -11.17 -7.16 22.39
CA GLN A 90 -10.37 -6.11 23.02
C GLN A 90 -9.00 -6.60 23.52
N ASP A 91 -8.75 -7.91 23.49
CA ASP A 91 -7.50 -8.53 23.93
C ASP A 91 -6.98 -9.51 22.86
N LEU A 92 -5.92 -9.11 22.15
CA LEU A 92 -5.24 -9.93 21.15
C LEU A 92 -4.57 -11.19 21.71
N PHE A 93 -4.43 -11.28 23.03
CA PHE A 93 -3.81 -12.39 23.74
C PHE A 93 -4.82 -13.19 24.53
N SER A 94 -6.12 -12.93 24.33
CA SER A 94 -7.19 -13.64 25.01
C SER A 94 -7.22 -15.14 24.65
N LYS A 95 -7.79 -15.92 25.53
CA LYS A 95 -8.01 -17.35 25.30
C LYS A 95 -9.42 -17.59 24.75
N PRO A 96 -9.62 -18.67 23.97
CA PRO A 96 -8.61 -19.69 23.62
C PRO A 96 -7.61 -19.20 22.59
N PHE A 97 -6.37 -19.69 22.71
CA PHE A 97 -5.33 -19.46 21.70
C PHE A 97 -5.64 -20.26 20.44
N PRO A 98 -5.07 -19.87 19.26
CA PRO A 98 -5.11 -20.71 18.08
C PRO A 98 -4.57 -22.11 18.41
N SER A 99 -5.26 -23.17 17.97
CA SER A 99 -4.77 -24.52 18.18
C SER A 99 -3.49 -24.79 17.36
N GLU A 100 -2.67 -25.76 17.79
CA GLU A 100 -1.52 -26.20 17.00
C GLU A 100 -1.95 -26.67 15.62
N GLU A 101 -3.08 -27.34 15.51
CA GLU A 101 -3.63 -27.78 14.20
C GLU A 101 -3.92 -26.59 13.27
N PHE A 102 -4.50 -25.51 13.79
CA PHE A 102 -4.71 -24.29 13.02
C PHE A 102 -3.39 -23.64 12.59
N LEU A 103 -2.43 -23.54 13.50
CA LEU A 103 -1.12 -22.93 13.23
C LEU A 103 -0.30 -23.74 12.22
N ASP A 104 -0.36 -25.07 12.30
CA ASP A 104 0.26 -25.97 11.32
C ASP A 104 -0.40 -25.84 9.94
N ASP A 105 -1.74 -25.76 9.88
CA ASP A 105 -2.48 -25.53 8.64
C ASP A 105 -2.13 -24.16 8.03
N TRP A 106 -2.09 -23.11 8.84
CA TRP A 106 -1.67 -21.76 8.40
C TRP A 106 -0.27 -21.76 7.80
N LEU A 107 0.70 -22.41 8.48
CA LEU A 107 2.06 -22.51 7.99
C LEU A 107 2.13 -23.33 6.69
N ALA A 108 1.45 -24.46 6.63
CA ALA A 108 1.45 -25.34 5.46
C ALA A 108 0.89 -24.63 4.22
N ARG A 109 -0.26 -23.94 4.35
CA ARG A 109 -0.89 -23.15 3.27
C ARG A 109 0.03 -22.03 2.80
N THR A 110 0.68 -21.33 3.73
CA THR A 110 1.62 -20.26 3.37
C THR A 110 2.87 -20.81 2.65
N VAL A 111 3.39 -21.94 3.09
CA VAL A 111 4.50 -22.63 2.40
C VAL A 111 4.08 -23.08 1.00
N GLU A 112 2.87 -23.60 0.84
CA GLU A 112 2.32 -23.97 -0.47
C GLU A 112 2.28 -22.78 -1.43
N LEU A 113 1.78 -21.61 -0.98
CA LEU A 113 1.79 -20.36 -1.74
C LEU A 113 3.21 -19.97 -2.19
N ILE A 114 4.17 -20.01 -1.28
CA ILE A 114 5.57 -19.66 -1.55
C ILE A 114 6.16 -20.58 -2.62
N VAL A 115 5.97 -21.88 -2.48
CA VAL A 115 6.56 -22.86 -3.40
C VAL A 115 5.93 -22.81 -4.78
N LYS A 116 4.58 -22.73 -4.85
CA LYS A 116 3.84 -22.74 -6.12
C LYS A 116 3.99 -21.43 -6.90
N TYR A 117 3.91 -20.30 -6.22
CA TYR A 117 3.75 -19.01 -6.92
C TYR A 117 4.96 -18.07 -6.80
N ARG A 118 5.89 -18.30 -5.88
CA ARG A 118 7.12 -17.52 -5.69
C ARG A 118 6.84 -16.00 -5.67
N PRO A 119 5.97 -15.50 -4.79
CA PRO A 119 5.68 -14.08 -4.74
C PRO A 119 6.93 -13.28 -4.39
N LYS A 120 7.05 -12.04 -4.90
CA LYS A 120 8.13 -11.12 -4.52
C LYS A 120 7.93 -10.51 -3.14
N LEU A 121 6.68 -10.27 -2.79
CA LEU A 121 6.28 -9.82 -1.47
C LEU A 121 5.07 -10.63 -1.03
N LEU A 122 5.13 -11.13 0.21
CA LEU A 122 4.06 -11.83 0.89
C LEU A 122 3.52 -10.93 2.00
N TYR A 123 2.27 -10.52 1.89
CA TYR A 123 1.62 -9.65 2.86
C TYR A 123 0.70 -10.46 3.78
N PHE A 124 0.84 -10.20 5.09
CA PHE A 124 -0.04 -10.73 6.12
C PHE A 124 -0.84 -9.60 6.75
N ASP A 125 -2.13 -9.83 6.87
CA ASP A 125 -3.05 -8.97 7.58
C ASP A 125 -2.98 -9.21 9.10
N TRP A 126 -3.99 -8.76 9.85
CA TRP A 126 -4.06 -8.79 11.30
C TRP A 126 -3.92 -10.18 11.92
N TRP A 127 -3.74 -10.22 13.22
CA TRP A 127 -3.73 -11.36 14.14
C TRP A 127 -2.49 -12.24 14.11
N ILE A 128 -1.61 -12.14 13.12
CA ILE A 128 -0.31 -12.83 13.18
C ILE A 128 0.61 -12.30 14.28
N GLN A 129 0.30 -11.15 14.87
CA GLN A 129 1.00 -10.58 16.03
C GLN A 129 0.68 -11.33 17.34
N HIS A 130 -0.33 -12.21 17.38
CA HIS A 130 -0.61 -13.04 18.53
C HIS A 130 0.58 -13.94 18.86
N GLU A 131 0.91 -14.08 20.17
CA GLU A 131 2.14 -14.78 20.61
C GLU A 131 2.26 -16.22 20.10
N ALA A 132 1.13 -16.90 19.89
CA ALA A 132 1.10 -18.26 19.35
C ALA A 132 1.70 -18.37 17.93
N PHE A 133 1.63 -17.31 17.12
CA PHE A 133 2.22 -17.28 15.79
C PHE A 133 3.74 -17.07 15.79
N HIS A 134 4.35 -16.53 16.84
CA HIS A 134 5.76 -16.16 16.84
C HIS A 134 6.71 -17.30 16.43
N PRO A 135 6.58 -18.55 16.95
CA PRO A 135 7.41 -19.66 16.52
C PRO A 135 7.21 -20.02 15.03
N TYR A 136 5.98 -19.91 14.56
CA TYR A 136 5.60 -20.20 13.17
C TYR A 136 6.09 -19.12 12.21
N LEU A 137 5.98 -17.84 12.57
CA LEU A 137 6.55 -16.73 11.81
C LEU A 137 8.05 -16.84 11.63
N LYS A 138 8.78 -17.26 12.67
CA LYS A 138 10.22 -17.50 12.56
C LYS A 138 10.55 -18.62 11.57
N LYS A 139 9.81 -19.72 11.60
CA LYS A 139 9.97 -20.84 10.64
C LYS A 139 9.65 -20.37 9.23
N LEU A 140 8.56 -19.65 9.07
CA LEU A 140 8.10 -19.12 7.77
C LEU A 140 9.11 -18.14 7.18
N ALA A 141 9.56 -17.15 7.95
CA ALA A 141 10.52 -16.15 7.50
C ALA A 141 11.84 -16.82 7.07
N ALA A 142 12.34 -17.76 7.88
CA ALA A 142 13.54 -18.52 7.55
C ALA A 142 13.35 -19.31 6.25
N PHE A 143 12.22 -19.97 6.07
CA PHE A 143 11.90 -20.73 4.86
C PHE A 143 11.84 -19.80 3.64
N TYR A 144 11.04 -18.74 3.70
CA TYR A 144 10.79 -17.86 2.56
C TYR A 144 12.04 -17.10 2.10
N TYR A 145 12.82 -16.55 3.03
CA TYR A 145 14.07 -15.85 2.68
C TYR A 145 15.14 -16.82 2.13
N ASN A 146 15.19 -18.07 2.62
CA ASN A 146 16.05 -19.10 2.03
C ASN A 146 15.58 -19.50 0.62
N CYS A 147 14.28 -19.56 0.38
CA CYS A 147 13.73 -19.77 -0.96
C CYS A 147 14.14 -18.62 -1.90
N GLY A 148 13.97 -17.36 -1.49
CA GLY A 148 14.40 -16.20 -2.28
C GLY A 148 15.88 -16.29 -2.64
N LYS A 149 16.74 -16.57 -1.65
CA LYS A 149 18.17 -16.78 -1.90
C LYS A 149 18.43 -17.89 -2.91
N SER A 150 17.72 -19.02 -2.82
CA SER A 150 17.88 -20.15 -3.74
C SER A 150 17.41 -19.83 -5.16
N TRP A 151 16.43 -18.94 -5.30
CA TRP A 151 15.92 -18.47 -6.60
C TRP A 151 16.78 -17.36 -7.20
N GLY A 152 17.69 -16.77 -6.43
CA GLY A 152 18.45 -15.59 -6.83
C GLY A 152 17.59 -14.32 -6.85
N GLU A 153 16.56 -14.26 -6.02
CA GLU A 153 15.57 -13.21 -5.98
C GLU A 153 15.45 -12.59 -4.59
N ASP A 154 15.29 -11.25 -4.57
CA ASP A 154 14.92 -10.55 -3.34
C ASP A 154 13.43 -10.77 -3.08
N VAL A 155 13.12 -11.25 -1.89
CA VAL A 155 11.76 -11.46 -1.41
C VAL A 155 11.56 -10.78 -0.06
N MET A 156 10.31 -10.41 0.26
CA MET A 156 10.02 -9.65 1.48
C MET A 156 8.67 -10.07 2.09
N ILE A 157 8.59 -10.03 3.42
CA ILE A 157 7.34 -10.14 4.17
C ILE A 157 6.87 -8.74 4.53
N CYS A 158 5.58 -8.45 4.33
CA CYS A 158 4.90 -7.27 4.83
C CYS A 158 3.93 -7.67 5.94
N TYR A 159 3.91 -6.94 7.03
CA TYR A 159 3.17 -7.30 8.24
C TYR A 159 2.64 -6.08 8.99
N LYS A 160 1.54 -6.24 9.71
CA LYS A 160 0.95 -5.21 10.56
C LYS A 160 1.54 -5.22 11.97
N HIS A 161 1.57 -4.06 12.60
CA HIS A 161 2.08 -3.86 13.97
C HIS A 161 3.49 -4.41 14.19
N ASP A 162 3.70 -4.97 15.37
CA ASP A 162 4.95 -5.57 15.82
C ASP A 162 4.93 -7.11 15.68
N ALA A 163 4.22 -7.64 14.68
CA ALA A 163 4.12 -9.09 14.46
C ALA A 163 5.48 -9.76 14.21
N MET A 164 6.43 -9.00 13.66
CA MET A 164 7.79 -9.46 13.42
C MET A 164 8.81 -8.49 13.99
N MET A 165 10.03 -8.98 14.23
CA MET A 165 11.13 -8.13 14.65
C MET A 165 11.36 -7.00 13.63
N PHE A 166 11.49 -5.77 14.11
CA PHE A 166 11.80 -4.62 13.27
C PHE A 166 13.03 -4.88 12.37
N GLY A 167 12.92 -4.56 11.10
CA GLY A 167 13.95 -4.80 10.08
C GLY A 167 13.93 -6.20 9.46
N SER A 168 13.07 -7.13 9.92
CA SER A 168 12.89 -8.44 9.29
C SER A 168 11.85 -8.48 8.17
N GLY A 169 11.16 -7.38 7.93
CA GLY A 169 10.14 -7.21 6.89
C GLY A 169 9.72 -5.74 6.77
N ILE A 170 8.66 -5.48 6.04
CA ILE A 170 8.06 -4.17 5.84
C ILE A 170 6.87 -4.00 6.78
N VAL A 171 6.89 -2.94 7.59
CA VAL A 171 5.75 -2.56 8.43
C VAL A 171 4.65 -1.97 7.57
N GLU A 172 3.42 -2.37 7.82
CA GLU A 172 2.24 -1.88 7.14
C GLU A 172 1.30 -1.13 8.10
N VAL A 173 0.71 -0.03 7.59
CA VAL A 173 -0.24 0.82 8.31
C VAL A 173 -1.55 0.86 7.51
N GLU A 174 -2.60 0.22 8.02
CA GLU A 174 -3.86 0.12 7.30
C GLU A 174 -4.57 1.47 7.20
N ARG A 175 -4.96 1.84 5.96
CA ARG A 175 -5.77 3.04 5.66
C ARG A 175 -5.28 4.29 6.39
N GLY A 176 -3.97 4.48 6.42
CA GLY A 176 -3.37 5.54 7.19
C GLY A 176 -1.96 5.90 6.77
N GLY A 177 -1.12 6.27 7.71
CA GLY A 177 0.25 6.66 7.40
C GLY A 177 0.99 7.25 8.58
N PHE A 178 2.05 7.97 8.26
CA PHE A 178 2.85 8.68 9.23
C PHE A 178 2.82 10.19 8.98
N ALA A 179 2.83 10.97 10.04
CA ALA A 179 2.91 12.43 9.95
C ALA A 179 4.27 12.87 9.36
N GLU A 180 5.36 12.16 9.70
CA GLU A 180 6.73 12.48 9.30
C GLU A 180 7.37 11.32 8.51
N ALA A 181 8.41 11.65 7.71
CA ALA A 181 9.18 10.66 6.97
C ALA A 181 9.85 9.65 7.89
N LYS A 182 9.90 8.38 7.48
CA LYS A 182 10.58 7.33 8.22
C LYS A 182 11.94 6.99 7.59
N PRO A 183 12.94 6.65 8.41
CA PRO A 183 14.25 6.23 7.91
C PRO A 183 14.26 4.81 7.32
N TYR A 184 13.13 4.14 7.31
CA TYR A 184 12.90 2.79 6.79
C TYR A 184 11.73 2.78 5.83
N ALA A 185 11.72 1.81 4.92
CA ALA A 185 10.57 1.58 4.02
C ALA A 185 9.37 1.03 4.81
N TRP A 186 8.19 1.51 4.46
CA TRP A 186 6.91 1.07 5.03
C TRP A 186 5.85 0.99 3.91
N GLN A 187 4.74 0.39 4.19
CA GLN A 187 3.60 0.31 3.29
C GLN A 187 2.35 0.85 3.96
N THR A 188 1.45 1.40 3.19
CA THR A 188 0.05 1.57 3.57
C THR A 188 -0.83 1.02 2.47
N ASP A 189 -1.92 0.40 2.86
CA ASP A 189 -2.99 0.05 1.95
C ASP A 189 -4.15 1.05 2.05
N THR A 190 -4.90 1.19 0.98
CA THR A 190 -6.19 1.88 0.95
C THR A 190 -7.00 1.40 -0.24
N ALA A 191 -8.33 1.55 -0.18
CA ALA A 191 -9.20 1.25 -1.31
C ALA A 191 -9.55 2.50 -2.12
N VAL A 192 -9.91 2.31 -3.38
CA VAL A 192 -10.50 3.38 -4.22
C VAL A 192 -11.85 3.84 -3.68
N ALA A 193 -12.52 3.01 -2.85
CA ALA A 193 -13.76 3.36 -2.17
C ALA A 193 -13.53 3.54 -0.66
N ARG A 194 -14.29 4.48 -0.05
CA ARG A 194 -14.24 4.78 1.39
C ARG A 194 -14.90 3.68 2.21
N ASN A 195 -16.01 3.17 1.71
CA ASN A 195 -16.94 2.32 2.44
C ASN A 195 -16.78 0.82 2.20
N SER A 196 -15.84 0.39 1.34
CA SER A 196 -15.64 -1.03 1.06
C SER A 196 -14.25 -1.32 0.50
N TRP A 197 -13.73 -2.51 0.81
CA TRP A 197 -12.58 -3.13 0.16
C TRP A 197 -12.94 -3.91 -1.11
N CYS A 198 -14.18 -4.39 -1.19
CA CYS A 198 -14.67 -5.18 -2.31
C CYS A 198 -15.78 -4.46 -3.07
N TYR A 199 -16.12 -4.98 -4.25
CA TYR A 199 -17.22 -4.46 -5.03
C TYR A 199 -18.56 -4.58 -4.29
N THR A 200 -19.29 -3.49 -4.25
CA THR A 200 -20.71 -3.41 -3.89
C THR A 200 -21.42 -2.44 -4.84
N ASP A 201 -22.75 -2.54 -4.93
CA ASP A 201 -23.55 -1.64 -5.78
C ASP A 201 -23.60 -0.19 -5.28
N SER A 202 -23.09 0.08 -4.06
CA SER A 202 -23.15 1.38 -3.39
C SER A 202 -21.77 1.89 -2.95
N LEU A 203 -20.77 1.80 -3.85
CA LEU A 203 -19.42 2.30 -3.58
C LEU A 203 -19.38 3.83 -3.47
N ASP A 204 -18.79 4.31 -2.40
CA ASP A 204 -18.43 5.73 -2.20
C ASP A 204 -16.98 5.95 -2.63
N TYR A 205 -16.79 6.35 -3.88
CA TYR A 205 -15.47 6.50 -4.47
C TYR A 205 -14.71 7.72 -3.94
N LYS A 206 -13.44 7.55 -3.66
CA LYS A 206 -12.48 8.64 -3.50
C LYS A 206 -12.25 9.31 -4.86
N SER A 207 -11.92 10.59 -4.86
CA SER A 207 -11.52 11.26 -6.08
C SER A 207 -10.13 10.81 -6.56
N SER A 208 -9.88 10.84 -7.87
CA SER A 208 -8.54 10.55 -8.42
C SER A 208 -7.48 11.50 -7.84
N ARG A 209 -7.85 12.76 -7.57
CA ARG A 209 -6.96 13.73 -6.89
C ARG A 209 -6.59 13.26 -5.49
N GLU A 210 -7.55 12.81 -4.70
CA GLU A 210 -7.31 12.31 -3.34
C GLU A 210 -6.32 11.14 -3.34
N ILE A 211 -6.52 10.18 -4.23
CA ILE A 211 -5.62 9.02 -4.37
C ILE A 211 -4.22 9.45 -4.80
N LEU A 212 -4.09 10.39 -5.75
CA LEU A 212 -2.80 10.93 -6.18
C LEU A 212 -2.11 11.71 -5.06
N CYS A 213 -2.85 12.51 -4.28
CA CYS A 213 -2.31 13.20 -3.12
C CYS A 213 -1.82 12.19 -2.05
N THR A 214 -2.58 11.13 -1.80
CA THR A 214 -2.17 10.06 -0.90
C THR A 214 -0.88 9.38 -1.39
N LEU A 215 -0.80 9.02 -2.67
CA LEU A 215 0.42 8.44 -3.27
C LEU A 215 1.64 9.33 -3.05
N VAL A 216 1.50 10.63 -3.36
CA VAL A 216 2.60 11.60 -3.24
C VAL A 216 3.02 11.79 -1.78
N ASP A 217 2.06 11.91 -0.86
CA ASP A 217 2.33 12.06 0.57
C ASP A 217 3.07 10.84 1.12
N VAL A 218 2.60 9.64 0.81
CA VAL A 218 3.20 8.36 1.23
C VAL A 218 4.64 8.23 0.72
N VAL A 219 4.86 8.44 -0.59
CA VAL A 219 6.20 8.31 -1.20
C VAL A 219 7.18 9.33 -0.66
N SER A 220 6.75 10.57 -0.42
CA SER A 220 7.61 11.61 0.17
C SER A 220 8.10 11.25 1.58
N LYS A 221 7.45 10.31 2.25
CA LYS A 221 7.74 9.84 3.62
C LYS A 221 8.42 8.47 3.68
N ASN A 222 8.96 7.98 2.55
CA ASN A 222 9.59 6.67 2.39
C ASN A 222 8.60 5.49 2.40
N GLY A 223 7.35 5.73 2.06
CA GLY A 223 6.29 4.72 2.02
C GLY A 223 5.99 4.21 0.62
N ASN A 224 5.28 3.09 0.58
CA ASN A 224 4.68 2.52 -0.62
C ASN A 224 3.16 2.47 -0.45
N LEU A 225 2.43 2.81 -1.49
CA LEU A 225 0.97 2.73 -1.50
C LEU A 225 0.52 1.43 -2.16
N LEU A 226 -0.23 0.60 -1.43
CA LEU A 226 -0.98 -0.53 -1.95
C LEU A 226 -2.43 -0.08 -2.18
N LEU A 227 -2.81 0.17 -3.43
CA LEU A 227 -4.15 0.61 -3.80
C LEU A 227 -5.03 -0.59 -4.15
N ASN A 228 -6.05 -0.80 -3.36
CA ASN A 228 -7.05 -1.83 -3.60
C ASN A 228 -8.12 -1.36 -4.60
N ILE A 229 -8.47 -2.24 -5.51
CA ILE A 229 -9.62 -2.13 -6.42
C ILE A 229 -10.57 -3.30 -6.19
N GLY A 230 -11.87 -3.12 -6.49
CA GLY A 230 -12.91 -4.12 -6.25
C GLY A 230 -13.45 -4.75 -7.54
N PRO A 231 -12.82 -5.79 -8.11
CA PRO A 231 -13.39 -6.49 -9.27
C PRO A 231 -14.78 -7.05 -8.97
N LYS A 232 -15.64 -7.06 -9.97
CA LYS A 232 -16.95 -7.73 -9.90
C LYS A 232 -16.77 -9.25 -9.94
N ALA A 233 -17.85 -9.96 -9.60
CA ALA A 233 -17.86 -11.43 -9.58
C ALA A 233 -17.56 -12.07 -10.95
N ASP A 234 -17.82 -11.37 -12.05
CA ASP A 234 -17.48 -11.80 -13.41
C ASP A 234 -16.04 -11.48 -13.83
N GLY A 235 -15.24 -10.88 -12.92
CA GLY A 235 -13.86 -10.47 -13.13
C GLY A 235 -13.70 -9.12 -13.82
N THR A 236 -14.76 -8.40 -14.14
CA THR A 236 -14.67 -7.06 -14.72
C THR A 236 -14.34 -6.02 -13.68
N ILE A 237 -13.62 -4.98 -14.09
CA ILE A 237 -13.28 -3.84 -13.23
C ILE A 237 -14.38 -2.77 -13.38
N PRO A 238 -15.00 -2.32 -12.26
CA PRO A 238 -16.02 -1.27 -12.29
C PRO A 238 -15.54 0.01 -12.97
N GLU A 239 -16.46 0.78 -13.55
CA GLU A 239 -16.10 2.00 -14.28
C GLU A 239 -15.45 3.05 -13.37
N GLY A 240 -15.92 3.20 -12.11
CA GLY A 240 -15.30 4.13 -11.15
C GLY A 240 -13.84 3.79 -10.85
N ASP A 241 -13.53 2.51 -10.63
CA ASP A 241 -12.16 2.02 -10.45
C ASP A 241 -11.30 2.29 -11.69
N ARG A 242 -11.85 1.99 -12.89
CA ARG A 242 -11.16 2.22 -14.16
C ARG A 242 -10.83 3.69 -14.39
N GLN A 243 -11.75 4.60 -14.07
CA GLN A 243 -11.52 6.03 -14.20
C GLN A 243 -10.37 6.50 -13.30
N ILE A 244 -10.38 6.11 -12.02
CA ILE A 244 -9.30 6.44 -11.08
C ILE A 244 -7.96 5.90 -11.58
N LEU A 245 -7.91 4.64 -12.02
CA LEU A 245 -6.68 4.04 -12.54
C LEU A 245 -6.19 4.72 -13.83
N SER A 246 -7.10 5.16 -14.70
CA SER A 246 -6.77 5.90 -15.94
C SER A 246 -6.19 7.28 -15.65
N ASP A 247 -6.78 8.00 -14.69
CA ASP A 247 -6.28 9.32 -14.27
C ASP A 247 -4.89 9.19 -13.62
N MET A 248 -4.72 8.19 -12.74
CA MET A 248 -3.42 7.87 -12.15
C MET A 248 -2.39 7.52 -13.22
N ALA A 249 -2.74 6.67 -14.19
CA ALA A 249 -1.84 6.29 -15.26
C ALA A 249 -1.40 7.49 -16.10
N SER A 250 -2.33 8.39 -16.42
CA SER A 250 -2.08 9.63 -17.16
C SER A 250 -1.16 10.56 -16.40
N TRP A 251 -1.42 10.76 -15.10
CA TRP A 251 -0.55 11.55 -14.23
C TRP A 251 0.84 10.93 -14.08
N MET A 252 0.93 9.62 -13.87
CA MET A 252 2.21 8.88 -13.72
C MET A 252 3.03 8.83 -15.00
N LYS A 253 2.41 8.93 -16.17
CA LYS A 253 3.12 9.03 -17.46
C LYS A 253 3.95 10.30 -17.55
N VAL A 254 3.47 11.39 -16.99
CA VAL A 254 4.12 12.71 -16.99
C VAL A 254 5.05 12.85 -15.79
N ASN A 255 4.59 12.48 -14.60
CA ASN A 255 5.21 12.81 -13.32
C ASN A 255 5.90 11.62 -12.64
N GLY A 256 5.91 10.45 -13.26
CA GLY A 256 6.36 9.20 -12.64
C GLY A 256 7.81 9.20 -12.18
N GLU A 257 8.67 10.05 -12.73
CA GLU A 257 10.06 10.20 -12.28
C GLU A 257 10.18 10.76 -10.85
N ALA A 258 9.18 11.51 -10.39
CA ALA A 258 9.11 12.01 -9.02
C ALA A 258 8.65 10.96 -8.00
N VAL A 259 8.16 9.79 -8.48
CA VAL A 259 7.55 8.74 -7.64
C VAL A 259 8.30 7.41 -7.76
N ARG A 260 8.54 6.93 -9.00
CA ARG A 260 9.16 5.61 -9.23
C ARG A 260 10.63 5.62 -8.87
N GLY A 261 11.02 4.82 -7.88
CA GLY A 261 12.40 4.75 -7.40
C GLY A 261 12.87 6.01 -6.68
N ALA A 262 11.97 6.93 -6.39
CA ALA A 262 12.27 8.14 -5.65
C ALA A 262 12.65 7.82 -4.19
N LYS A 263 13.46 8.69 -3.61
CA LYS A 263 13.88 8.63 -2.22
C LYS A 263 13.43 9.88 -1.48
N VAL A 264 13.42 9.80 -0.17
CA VAL A 264 13.11 10.94 0.68
C VAL A 264 14.18 12.02 0.53
N TRP A 265 13.77 13.25 0.37
CA TRP A 265 14.65 14.38 0.53
C TRP A 265 14.83 14.70 2.02
N ARG A 266 15.86 15.48 2.38
CA ARG A 266 16.11 15.90 3.78
C ARG A 266 14.91 16.55 4.48
N LYS A 267 13.97 17.08 3.72
CA LYS A 267 12.67 17.61 4.15
C LYS A 267 11.60 16.97 3.30
N SER A 268 10.68 16.25 3.92
CA SER A 268 9.65 15.51 3.19
C SER A 268 8.48 16.38 2.74
N MET A 269 8.24 17.48 3.45
CA MET A 269 7.06 18.33 3.21
C MET A 269 7.27 19.77 3.67
N GLU A 270 6.42 20.65 3.14
CA GLU A 270 6.22 22.02 3.63
C GLU A 270 4.73 22.38 3.49
N GLY A 271 4.28 23.42 4.17
CA GLY A 271 2.90 23.91 4.17
C GLY A 271 2.16 23.63 5.46
N PRO A 272 0.92 24.11 5.59
CA PRO A 272 0.14 24.03 6.83
C PRO A 272 -0.50 22.67 7.08
N THR A 273 -0.75 21.88 6.02
CA THR A 273 -1.53 20.64 6.14
C THR A 273 -0.66 19.46 6.55
N ARG A 274 -1.06 18.79 7.63
CA ARG A 274 -0.42 17.59 8.16
C ARG A 274 -1.32 16.38 7.99
N ALA A 275 -0.76 15.26 7.54
CA ALA A 275 -1.43 13.98 7.62
C ALA A 275 -1.54 13.52 9.08
N VAL A 276 -2.56 12.75 9.38
CA VAL A 276 -2.76 12.15 10.69
C VAL A 276 -1.86 10.91 10.80
N ASP A 277 -1.18 10.76 11.94
CA ASP A 277 -0.41 9.55 12.26
C ASP A 277 -1.35 8.40 12.61
N GLY A 278 -1.02 7.21 12.13
CA GLY A 278 -1.68 5.98 12.55
C GLY A 278 -2.58 5.35 11.49
N GLN A 279 -3.33 4.36 11.95
CA GLN A 279 -4.21 3.54 11.12
C GLN A 279 -5.61 4.16 11.01
N PHE A 280 -6.37 3.77 9.96
CA PHE A 280 -7.74 4.19 9.72
C PHE A 280 -7.93 5.71 9.68
N ALA A 281 -6.93 6.43 9.18
CA ALA A 281 -6.92 7.90 9.11
C ALA A 281 -7.43 8.45 7.77
N ASP A 282 -7.89 7.60 6.84
CA ASP A 282 -8.33 7.95 5.48
C ASP A 282 -9.87 8.11 5.34
N ALA A 283 -10.58 8.26 6.45
CA ALA A 283 -12.04 8.41 6.44
C ALA A 283 -12.54 9.66 5.71
N ALA A 284 -11.73 10.72 5.65
CA ALA A 284 -12.05 11.96 4.95
C ALA A 284 -10.89 12.43 4.07
N GLU A 285 -11.23 13.12 2.97
CA GLU A 285 -10.24 13.74 2.09
C GLU A 285 -9.45 14.82 2.84
N ILE A 286 -8.13 14.77 2.73
CA ILE A 286 -7.25 15.82 3.25
C ILE A 286 -7.30 17.02 2.29
N MET A 287 -7.74 18.17 2.80
CA MET A 287 -7.86 19.40 2.02
C MET A 287 -6.53 20.15 2.00
N TYR A 288 -5.73 19.91 0.98
CA TYR A 288 -4.47 20.62 0.77
C TYR A 288 -4.70 22.05 0.24
N THR A 289 -3.74 22.92 0.52
CA THR A 289 -3.65 24.30 0.06
C THR A 289 -2.54 24.48 -0.99
N PRO A 290 -2.48 25.60 -1.72
CA PRO A 290 -1.37 25.89 -2.62
C PRO A 290 0.01 26.05 -1.94
N GLU A 291 0.03 26.15 -0.61
CA GLU A 291 1.26 26.23 0.20
C GLU A 291 1.81 24.84 0.58
N ASP A 292 1.03 23.76 0.31
CA ASP A 292 1.41 22.40 0.68
C ASP A 292 2.24 21.76 -0.43
N TYR A 293 3.46 21.40 -0.08
CA TYR A 293 4.39 20.69 -0.96
C TYR A 293 4.84 19.37 -0.32
N ARG A 294 5.18 18.43 -1.19
CA ARG A 294 5.89 17.19 -0.85
C ARG A 294 7.18 17.13 -1.66
N PHE A 295 8.22 16.55 -1.07
CA PHE A 295 9.54 16.52 -1.71
C PHE A 295 10.05 15.09 -1.84
N THR A 296 10.62 14.81 -3.01
CA THR A 296 11.35 13.56 -3.29
C THR A 296 12.64 13.87 -4.03
N VAL A 297 13.53 12.88 -4.12
CA VAL A 297 14.76 12.97 -4.93
C VAL A 297 14.88 11.74 -5.83
N ASN A 298 15.28 11.96 -7.05
CA ASN A 298 15.56 10.89 -8.00
C ASN A 298 16.52 11.40 -9.09
N GLY A 299 17.44 10.54 -9.54
CA GLY A 299 18.36 10.86 -10.64
C GLY A 299 19.19 12.14 -10.45
N GLY A 300 19.50 12.52 -9.20
CA GLY A 300 20.24 13.74 -8.88
C GLY A 300 19.40 15.02 -8.85
N CYS A 301 18.08 14.93 -9.12
CA CYS A 301 17.16 16.06 -9.07
C CYS A 301 16.31 16.02 -7.79
N ILE A 302 15.88 17.19 -7.34
CA ILE A 302 14.84 17.35 -6.32
C ILE A 302 13.51 17.56 -7.03
N TYR A 303 12.47 16.91 -6.55
CA TYR A 303 11.10 17.11 -7.03
C TYR A 303 10.29 17.80 -5.95
N ALA A 304 9.76 18.98 -6.27
CA ALA A 304 8.83 19.71 -5.44
C ALA A 304 7.42 19.52 -6.01
N ILE A 305 6.55 18.86 -5.23
CA ILE A 305 5.23 18.45 -5.66
C ILE A 305 4.20 19.30 -4.91
N CYS A 306 3.59 20.27 -5.62
CA CYS A 306 2.52 21.10 -5.09
C CYS A 306 1.23 20.27 -5.02
N MET A 307 0.67 20.15 -3.82
CA MET A 307 -0.50 19.30 -3.56
C MET A 307 -1.81 19.88 -4.09
N ARG A 308 -1.85 21.19 -4.30
CA ARG A 308 -2.99 21.90 -4.90
C ARG A 308 -2.50 23.07 -5.76
N CYS A 309 -2.83 23.04 -7.04
CA CYS A 309 -2.46 24.11 -7.97
C CYS A 309 -3.08 25.44 -7.56
N PRO A 310 -2.28 26.54 -7.44
CA PRO A 310 -2.80 27.88 -7.22
C PRO A 310 -3.53 28.39 -8.48
N LYS A 311 -4.64 29.11 -8.29
CA LYS A 311 -5.49 29.60 -9.39
C LYS A 311 -4.83 30.66 -10.27
N ASP A 312 -3.84 31.37 -9.74
CA ASP A 312 -3.13 32.45 -10.44
C ASP A 312 -1.85 31.97 -11.13
N GLY A 313 -1.54 30.66 -11.06
CA GLY A 313 -0.33 30.07 -11.63
C GLY A 313 0.97 30.53 -10.95
N ARG A 314 0.88 31.06 -9.71
CA ARG A 314 2.04 31.49 -8.93
C ARG A 314 2.31 30.56 -7.79
N PHE A 315 3.51 30.00 -7.75
CA PHE A 315 3.94 29.02 -6.75
C PHE A 315 5.06 29.62 -5.91
N LEU A 316 5.03 29.38 -4.60
CA LEU A 316 6.07 29.78 -3.67
C LEU A 316 6.51 28.58 -2.84
N ILE A 317 7.80 28.20 -2.92
CA ILE A 317 8.37 27.08 -2.18
C ILE A 317 9.38 27.64 -1.19
N ARG A 318 8.97 27.74 0.07
CA ARG A 318 9.75 28.39 1.14
C ARG A 318 11.00 27.59 1.53
N SER A 319 11.00 26.28 1.31
CA SER A 319 12.15 25.39 1.59
C SER A 319 13.40 25.74 0.76
N PHE A 320 13.27 26.59 -0.25
CA PHE A 320 14.39 27.06 -1.10
C PHE A 320 14.68 28.54 -0.92
N ALA A 321 14.27 29.15 0.21
CA ALA A 321 14.59 30.53 0.53
C ALA A 321 16.11 30.75 0.64
N GLU A 322 16.59 31.92 0.22
CA GLU A 322 17.97 32.34 0.45
C GLU A 322 18.27 32.43 1.95
N SER A 323 19.22 31.67 2.42
CA SER A 323 19.66 31.74 3.80
C SER A 323 20.84 32.69 3.95
N ALA A 324 20.70 33.67 4.83
CA ALA A 324 21.78 34.56 5.23
C ALA A 324 22.79 33.91 6.20
N ASN A 325 22.40 32.77 6.80
CA ASN A 325 23.19 32.06 7.80
C ASN A 325 23.55 30.64 7.34
N GLN A 326 24.76 30.44 6.86
CA GLN A 326 25.25 29.16 6.35
C GLN A 326 25.35 28.06 7.43
N ASN A 327 25.22 28.38 8.71
CA ASN A 327 25.24 27.41 9.80
C ASN A 327 23.84 26.79 10.10
N LEU A 328 22.78 27.30 9.47
CA LEU A 328 21.44 26.72 9.60
C LEU A 328 21.26 25.53 8.65
N PRO A 329 20.47 24.51 9.02
CA PRO A 329 20.22 23.34 8.18
C PRO A 329 19.20 23.63 7.05
N GLU A 330 19.35 24.79 6.39
CA GLU A 330 18.52 25.23 5.27
C GLU A 330 19.11 24.77 3.93
N PHE A 331 18.41 25.05 2.84
CA PHE A 331 18.94 24.74 1.52
C PHE A 331 20.02 25.76 1.13
N HIS A 332 21.22 25.27 0.83
CA HIS A 332 22.37 26.08 0.41
C HIS A 332 22.86 25.72 -1.01
N GLY A 333 22.14 24.83 -1.70
CA GLY A 333 22.47 24.48 -3.09
C GLY A 333 22.13 25.60 -4.06
N ILE A 334 22.70 25.53 -5.25
CA ILE A 334 22.43 26.46 -6.33
C ILE A 334 21.43 25.82 -7.28
N LEU A 335 20.22 26.39 -7.39
CA LEU A 335 19.27 25.99 -8.41
C LEU A 335 19.75 26.42 -9.79
N ARG A 336 19.77 25.50 -10.73
CA ARG A 336 20.19 25.73 -12.12
C ARG A 336 19.01 25.77 -13.08
N VAL A 337 18.10 24.80 -12.92
CA VAL A 337 16.93 24.66 -13.79
C VAL A 337 15.71 24.34 -12.96
N VAL A 338 14.59 24.96 -13.29
CA VAL A 338 13.27 24.65 -12.74
C VAL A 338 12.36 24.30 -13.91
N THR A 339 11.89 23.07 -13.93
CA THR A 339 11.01 22.55 -14.98
C THR A 339 9.67 22.13 -14.40
N LEU A 340 8.57 22.65 -14.93
CA LEU A 340 7.23 22.10 -14.66
C LEU A 340 7.01 20.89 -15.57
N LEU A 341 6.85 19.71 -14.99
CA LEU A 341 6.65 18.48 -15.77
C LEU A 341 5.32 18.54 -16.52
N GLY A 342 5.35 18.12 -17.80
CA GLY A 342 4.17 18.15 -18.67
C GLY A 342 3.80 19.50 -19.24
N TYR A 343 4.55 20.55 -18.95
CA TYR A 343 4.36 21.89 -19.52
C TYR A 343 5.34 22.15 -20.68
N ALA A 344 4.80 22.52 -21.83
CA ALA A 344 5.61 22.73 -23.02
C ALA A 344 6.37 24.07 -23.02
N GLY A 345 6.01 25.01 -22.12
CA GLY A 345 6.66 26.31 -21.99
C GLY A 345 7.78 26.31 -20.96
N GLN A 346 8.43 27.47 -20.79
CA GLN A 346 9.37 27.72 -19.71
C GLN A 346 8.66 28.41 -18.56
N ALA A 347 8.82 27.90 -17.34
CA ALA A 347 8.41 28.59 -16.14
C ALA A 347 9.38 29.74 -15.83
N ALA A 348 8.86 30.94 -15.55
CA ALA A 348 9.68 32.01 -15.00
C ALA A 348 9.91 31.75 -13.51
N TRP A 349 11.16 31.87 -13.04
CA TRP A 349 11.45 31.66 -11.64
C TRP A 349 12.59 32.53 -11.13
N HIS A 350 12.59 32.78 -9.84
CA HIS A 350 13.70 33.41 -9.09
C HIS A 350 13.67 32.92 -7.64
N VAL A 351 14.78 33.09 -6.95
CA VAL A 351 14.90 32.79 -5.52
C VAL A 351 15.16 34.10 -4.78
N ASP A 352 14.55 34.25 -3.61
CA ASP A 352 14.79 35.34 -2.69
C ASP A 352 14.68 34.85 -1.22
N ARG A 353 14.59 35.78 -0.28
CA ARG A 353 14.47 35.48 1.16
C ARG A 353 13.17 34.81 1.56
N GLU A 354 12.13 34.86 0.74
CA GLU A 354 10.85 34.22 0.99
C GLU A 354 10.83 32.77 0.49
N GLY A 355 11.56 32.50 -0.62
CA GLY A 355 11.60 31.18 -1.22
C GLY A 355 11.93 31.16 -2.70
N LEU A 356 11.67 30.02 -3.33
CA LEU A 356 11.66 29.86 -4.78
C LEU A 356 10.28 30.27 -5.30
N HIS A 357 10.24 31.36 -6.04
CA HIS A 357 9.07 31.84 -6.75
C HIS A 357 9.04 31.26 -8.16
N ILE A 358 7.90 30.69 -8.56
CA ILE A 358 7.69 30.15 -9.91
C ILE A 358 6.38 30.73 -10.46
N ALA A 359 6.41 31.20 -11.70
CA ALA A 359 5.23 31.73 -12.38
C ALA A 359 4.97 30.99 -13.70
N VAL A 360 3.77 30.44 -13.83
CA VAL A 360 3.28 29.77 -15.03
C VAL A 360 1.85 30.29 -15.30
N PRO A 361 1.71 31.50 -15.84
CA PRO A 361 0.41 32.13 -16.04
C PRO A 361 -0.50 31.28 -16.92
N GLY A 362 -1.76 31.10 -16.48
CA GLY A 362 -2.77 30.32 -17.20
C GLY A 362 -2.62 28.81 -17.12
N PHE A 363 -1.68 28.30 -16.31
CA PHE A 363 -1.59 26.87 -16.01
C PHE A 363 -2.58 26.50 -14.91
N GLU A 364 -3.36 25.49 -15.17
CA GLU A 364 -4.35 24.94 -14.22
C GLU A 364 -4.20 23.40 -14.17
N SER A 365 -4.42 22.82 -13.00
CA SER A 365 -4.45 21.38 -12.79
C SER A 365 -5.33 21.03 -11.60
N ASP A 366 -6.14 20.00 -11.76
CA ASP A 366 -6.92 19.41 -10.67
C ASP A 366 -6.07 18.43 -9.85
N PHE A 367 -4.93 18.02 -10.38
CA PHE A 367 -4.01 17.04 -9.78
C PHE A 367 -2.74 17.69 -9.21
N PRO A 368 -1.98 17.00 -8.35
CA PRO A 368 -0.70 17.49 -7.88
C PRO A 368 0.24 17.89 -9.02
N VAL A 369 0.94 19.02 -8.84
CA VAL A 369 1.80 19.64 -9.85
C VAL A 369 3.26 19.42 -9.48
N VAL A 370 4.08 18.94 -10.42
CA VAL A 370 5.45 18.52 -10.14
C VAL A 370 6.48 19.45 -10.79
N PHE A 371 7.35 20.02 -9.99
CA PHE A 371 8.53 20.74 -10.43
C PHE A 371 9.77 19.89 -10.26
N ARG A 372 10.53 19.69 -11.33
CA ARG A 372 11.88 19.13 -11.29
C ARG A 372 12.88 20.26 -11.11
N LEU A 373 13.70 20.13 -10.07
CA LEU A 373 14.71 21.10 -9.69
C LEU A 373 16.09 20.48 -9.86
N GLU A 374 16.88 21.05 -10.77
CA GLU A 374 18.29 20.68 -10.98
C GLU A 374 19.18 21.57 -10.11
N VAL A 375 20.04 20.96 -9.31
CA VAL A 375 20.88 21.62 -8.33
C VAL A 375 22.35 21.23 -8.51
N ASP A 376 23.26 22.19 -8.18
CA ASP A 376 24.70 21.94 -8.04
C ASP A 376 25.06 21.60 -6.59
#